data_f29e164df68dbdbccc6cbb65836499f5
#
_entry.id   f29e164df68dbdbccc6cbb65836499f5
#
_cell.length_a   1.000
_cell.length_b   1.000
_cell.length_c   1.000
_cell.angle_alpha   90.00
_cell.angle_beta   90.00
_cell.angle_gamma   90.00
#
_symmetry.space_group_name_H-M   'P 1'
#
loop_
_entity.id
_entity.type
_entity.pdbx_description
1 polymer ?
#
loop_
_entity_poly.entity_id
_entity_poly.type
_entity_poly.pdbx_seq_one_letter_code
_entity_poly.pdbx_strand_id
1 'polypeptide(L)'
;MAWLKKPVVLEMAGADTLTALRKNETGKFLVVNFWATWCEPCRAEFPDLLAIAQMYQKRPFQLVTVSTNYPDEKKAVQAFLEGEHAVTRNLIFGEMDPYKLIAAFDKSWSGGVPFTMVIGPNGEVLYKGLGSMDALEIRRTLLRNFPDDEYVGVAEYFRQAQAEFETRRK
;
A
#
# COMPACT_ATOMS: atom_id res chain seq x y z
N MET A 1 -13.10 -17.13 -2.03
CA MET A 1 -12.71 -15.94 -1.26
C MET A 1 -12.97 -14.68 -2.06
N ALA A 2 -13.67 -13.72 -1.48
CA ALA A 2 -14.06 -12.48 -2.18
C ALA A 2 -12.83 -11.64 -2.63
N TRP A 3 -11.73 -11.69 -1.88
CA TRP A 3 -10.50 -10.97 -2.18
C TRP A 3 -9.87 -11.40 -3.51
N LEU A 4 -9.68 -12.71 -3.72
CA LEU A 4 -9.01 -13.26 -4.92
C LEU A 4 -9.83 -13.11 -6.21
N LYS A 5 -11.11 -12.75 -6.11
CA LYS A 5 -11.99 -12.57 -7.27
C LYS A 5 -12.07 -11.12 -7.77
N LYS A 6 -11.48 -10.19 -7.03
CA LYS A 6 -11.46 -8.79 -7.43
C LYS A 6 -10.40 -8.55 -8.51
N PRO A 7 -10.67 -7.72 -9.51
CA PRO A 7 -9.67 -7.36 -10.50
C PRO A 7 -8.56 -6.53 -9.86
N VAL A 8 -7.34 -6.73 -10.34
CA VAL A 8 -6.20 -5.86 -10.02
C VAL A 8 -6.24 -4.67 -10.97
N VAL A 9 -6.39 -3.48 -10.42
CA VAL A 9 -6.49 -2.23 -11.19
C VAL A 9 -5.24 -1.39 -10.95
N LEU A 10 -4.70 -0.80 -12.00
CA LEU A 10 -3.55 0.11 -11.96
C LEU A 10 -3.92 1.42 -12.67
N GLU A 11 -3.85 2.52 -11.94
CA GLU A 11 -4.18 3.86 -12.42
C GLU A 11 -2.94 4.75 -12.53
N MET A 12 -2.92 5.65 -13.51
CA MET A 12 -1.89 6.68 -13.62
C MET A 12 -2.10 7.76 -12.56
N ALA A 13 -1.03 8.18 -11.89
CA ALA A 13 -1.05 9.24 -10.88
C ALA A 13 -0.28 10.47 -11.37
N GLY A 14 -0.96 11.58 -11.44
CA GLY A 14 -0.33 12.90 -11.61
C GLY A 14 -0.04 13.60 -10.28
N ALA A 15 0.50 14.80 -10.35
CA ALA A 15 0.84 15.61 -9.17
C ALA A 15 -0.38 15.86 -8.25
N ASP A 16 -1.54 16.12 -8.82
CA ASP A 16 -2.78 16.36 -8.07
C ASP A 16 -3.21 15.12 -7.27
N THR A 17 -3.07 13.94 -7.87
CA THR A 17 -3.35 12.65 -7.19
C THR A 17 -2.45 12.48 -5.96
N LEU A 18 -1.15 12.72 -6.12
CA LEU A 18 -0.18 12.56 -5.03
C LEU A 18 -0.36 13.62 -3.93
N THR A 19 -0.68 14.84 -4.31
CA THR A 19 -1.04 15.89 -3.35
C THR A 19 -2.29 15.52 -2.55
N ALA A 20 -3.32 14.99 -3.21
CA ALA A 20 -4.54 14.53 -2.55
C ALA A 20 -4.28 13.36 -1.59
N LEU A 21 -3.44 12.39 -1.98
CA LEU A 21 -3.02 11.30 -1.10
C LEU A 21 -2.33 11.85 0.16
N ARG A 22 -1.40 12.78 -0.02
CA ARG A 22 -0.64 13.35 1.11
C ARG A 22 -1.52 14.11 2.08
N LYS A 23 -2.51 14.85 1.59
CA LYS A 23 -3.48 15.56 2.41
C LYS A 23 -4.43 14.64 3.15
N ASN A 24 -4.74 13.51 2.54
CA ASN A 24 -5.68 12.52 3.04
C ASN A 24 -7.01 13.09 3.55
N GLU A 25 -7.84 13.52 2.62
CA GLU A 25 -9.20 14.00 2.91
C GLU A 25 -10.26 12.88 2.90
N THR A 26 -9.83 11.61 2.98
CA THR A 26 -10.73 10.44 2.90
C THR A 26 -11.47 10.12 4.20
N GLY A 27 -11.00 10.63 5.32
CA GLY A 27 -11.49 10.25 6.64
C GLY A 27 -11.02 8.86 7.12
N LYS A 28 -10.16 8.20 6.34
CA LYS A 28 -9.57 6.89 6.65
C LYS A 28 -8.07 7.03 6.93
N PHE A 29 -7.51 6.04 7.64
CA PHE A 29 -6.07 5.88 7.72
C PHE A 29 -5.54 5.37 6.37
N LEU A 30 -4.48 5.99 5.85
CA LEU A 30 -3.79 5.54 4.65
C LEU A 30 -2.43 4.98 5.00
N VAL A 31 -2.09 3.84 4.44
CA VAL A 31 -0.70 3.40 4.27
C VAL A 31 -0.36 3.61 2.80
N VAL A 32 0.59 4.49 2.52
CA VAL A 32 1.07 4.76 1.16
C VAL A 32 2.47 4.18 1.05
N ASN A 33 2.66 3.23 0.12
CA ASN A 33 3.95 2.62 -0.15
C ASN A 33 4.40 2.93 -1.56
N PHE A 34 5.58 3.53 -1.69
CA PHE A 34 6.25 3.76 -2.97
C PHE A 34 7.25 2.64 -3.24
N TRP A 35 7.20 2.09 -4.45
CA TRP A 35 7.96 0.92 -4.86
C TRP A 35 8.29 0.97 -6.36
N ALA A 36 9.09 0.02 -6.83
CA ALA A 36 9.33 -0.18 -8.26
C ALA A 36 9.60 -1.66 -8.57
N THR A 37 9.37 -2.07 -9.81
CA THR A 37 9.60 -3.45 -10.26
C THR A 37 11.08 -3.86 -10.19
N TRP A 38 11.99 -2.91 -10.36
CA TRP A 38 13.45 -3.10 -10.28
C TRP A 38 13.98 -3.08 -8.84
N CYS A 39 13.16 -2.76 -7.87
CA CYS A 39 13.52 -2.64 -6.45
C CYS A 39 13.28 -3.96 -5.74
N GLU A 40 14.33 -4.74 -5.47
CA GLU A 40 14.20 -6.07 -4.84
C GLU A 40 13.62 -6.00 -3.42
N PRO A 41 14.09 -5.13 -2.49
CA PRO A 41 13.49 -5.03 -1.16
C PRO A 41 12.02 -4.59 -1.21
N CYS A 42 11.62 -3.77 -2.19
CA CYS A 42 10.21 -3.42 -2.40
C CYS A 42 9.36 -4.65 -2.72
N ARG A 43 9.85 -5.50 -3.61
CA ARG A 43 9.17 -6.73 -4.01
C ARG A 43 9.09 -7.74 -2.87
N ALA A 44 10.16 -7.84 -2.09
CA ALA A 44 10.24 -8.76 -0.95
C ALA A 44 9.22 -8.42 0.15
N GLU A 45 8.98 -7.14 0.43
CA GLU A 45 8.03 -6.71 1.46
C GLU A 45 6.57 -6.62 0.98
N PHE A 46 6.33 -6.72 -0.33
CA PHE A 46 4.99 -6.53 -0.92
C PHE A 46 3.92 -7.48 -0.34
N PRO A 47 4.21 -8.78 -0.12
CA PRO A 47 3.27 -9.68 0.53
C PRO A 47 2.87 -9.24 1.95
N ASP A 48 3.78 -8.66 2.72
CA ASP A 48 3.49 -8.15 4.06
C ASP A 48 2.55 -6.93 4.03
N LEU A 49 2.72 -6.05 3.05
CA LEU A 49 1.78 -4.94 2.80
C LEU A 49 0.37 -5.45 2.51
N LEU A 50 0.26 -6.44 1.63
CA LEU A 50 -1.04 -7.03 1.28
C LEU A 50 -1.67 -7.75 2.47
N ALA A 51 -0.87 -8.41 3.31
CA ALA A 51 -1.33 -9.01 4.54
C ALA A 51 -1.93 -7.97 5.49
N ILE A 52 -1.27 -6.82 5.66
CA ILE A 52 -1.80 -5.69 6.46
C ILE A 52 -3.13 -5.20 5.87
N ALA A 53 -3.23 -5.06 4.56
CA ALA A 53 -4.47 -4.64 3.90
C ALA A 53 -5.62 -5.62 4.16
N GLN A 54 -5.36 -6.92 4.14
CA GLN A 54 -6.34 -7.95 4.46
C GLN A 54 -6.74 -7.97 5.94
N MET A 55 -5.76 -7.85 6.84
CA MET A 55 -5.99 -7.83 8.30
C MET A 55 -6.96 -6.71 8.70
N TYR A 56 -6.82 -5.54 8.09
CA TYR A 56 -7.55 -4.33 8.49
C TYR A 56 -8.62 -3.88 7.47
N GLN A 57 -9.02 -4.77 6.55
CA GLN A 57 -9.99 -4.44 5.49
C GLN A 57 -11.36 -3.95 6.02
N LYS A 58 -11.72 -4.31 7.25
CA LYS A 58 -12.98 -3.87 7.91
C LYS A 58 -12.81 -2.62 8.78
N ARG A 59 -11.59 -2.10 8.87
CA ARG A 59 -11.28 -0.86 9.59
C ARG A 59 -11.35 0.34 8.64
N PRO A 60 -11.45 1.56 9.16
CA PRO A 60 -11.38 2.79 8.35
C PRO A 60 -9.95 3.01 7.83
N PHE A 61 -9.49 2.12 6.95
CA PHE A 61 -8.13 1.98 6.49
C PHE A 61 -8.08 1.68 4.99
N GLN A 62 -7.07 2.19 4.32
CA GLN A 62 -6.77 1.87 2.93
C GLN A 62 -5.26 1.76 2.72
N LEU A 63 -4.83 0.70 2.02
CA LEU A 63 -3.49 0.61 1.45
C LEU A 63 -3.51 1.21 0.05
N VAL A 64 -2.55 2.08 -0.24
CA VAL A 64 -2.29 2.62 -1.57
C VAL A 64 -0.85 2.30 -1.94
N THR A 65 -0.64 1.57 -3.01
CA THR A 65 0.70 1.33 -3.58
C THR A 65 0.93 2.30 -4.73
N VAL A 66 2.12 2.88 -4.81
CA VAL A 66 2.50 3.82 -5.87
C VAL A 66 3.80 3.36 -6.49
N SER A 67 3.74 2.85 -7.71
CA SER A 67 4.94 2.51 -8.47
C SER A 67 5.61 3.77 -9.00
N THR A 68 6.91 3.90 -8.74
CA THR A 68 7.75 4.97 -9.29
C THR A 68 8.34 4.61 -10.66
N ASN A 69 7.97 3.47 -11.23
CA ASN A 69 8.29 3.13 -12.61
C ASN A 69 7.81 4.22 -13.57
N TYR A 70 8.46 4.36 -14.71
CA TYR A 70 8.00 5.25 -15.78
C TYR A 70 6.66 4.78 -16.36
N PRO A 71 5.85 5.70 -16.92
CA PRO A 71 4.52 5.35 -17.46
C PRO A 71 4.54 4.27 -18.55
N ASP A 72 5.59 4.21 -19.35
CA ASP A 72 5.78 3.20 -20.41
C ASP A 72 6.08 1.79 -19.88
N GLU A 73 6.43 1.67 -18.60
CA GLU A 73 6.62 0.39 -17.90
C GLU A 73 5.32 -0.16 -17.26
N LYS A 74 4.19 0.48 -17.49
CA LYS A 74 2.89 0.12 -16.90
C LYS A 74 2.56 -1.37 -17.03
N LYS A 75 2.89 -1.98 -18.17
CA LYS A 75 2.63 -3.41 -18.41
C LYS A 75 3.39 -4.32 -17.44
N ALA A 76 4.65 -4.02 -17.17
CA ALA A 76 5.46 -4.77 -16.21
C ALA A 76 4.96 -4.59 -14.77
N VAL A 77 4.55 -3.39 -14.40
CA VAL A 77 3.95 -3.09 -13.09
C VAL A 77 2.63 -3.84 -12.92
N GLN A 78 1.75 -3.81 -13.92
CA GLN A 78 0.49 -4.55 -13.92
C GLN A 78 0.71 -6.05 -13.72
N ALA A 79 1.65 -6.64 -14.47
CA ALA A 79 1.96 -8.06 -14.39
C ALA A 79 2.45 -8.48 -12.99
N PHE A 80 3.29 -7.66 -12.35
CA PHE A 80 3.73 -7.90 -10.98
C PHE A 80 2.55 -7.85 -9.99
N LEU A 81 1.72 -6.81 -10.07
CA LEU A 81 0.57 -6.65 -9.19
C LEU A 81 -0.45 -7.79 -9.33
N GLU A 82 -0.66 -8.28 -10.56
CA GLU A 82 -1.51 -9.44 -10.83
C GLU A 82 -0.93 -10.72 -10.23
N GLY A 83 0.39 -10.92 -10.35
CA GLY A 83 1.09 -12.04 -9.74
C GLY A 83 0.98 -12.08 -8.21
N GLU A 84 0.97 -10.91 -7.57
CA GLU A 84 0.79 -10.76 -6.12
C GLU A 84 -0.69 -10.72 -5.69
N HIS A 85 -1.64 -10.73 -6.62
CA HIS A 85 -3.08 -10.50 -6.33
C HIS A 85 -3.34 -9.21 -5.56
N ALA A 86 -2.67 -8.13 -5.96
CA ALA A 86 -2.71 -6.84 -5.30
C ALA A 86 -4.03 -6.09 -5.60
N VAL A 87 -5.11 -6.49 -4.95
CA VAL A 87 -6.46 -5.91 -5.12
C VAL A 87 -6.71 -4.66 -4.27
N THR A 88 -5.66 -4.01 -3.86
CA THR A 88 -5.68 -2.69 -3.21
C THR A 88 -5.71 -1.57 -4.25
N ARG A 89 -5.66 -0.32 -3.82
CA ARG A 89 -5.50 0.81 -4.75
C ARG A 89 -4.06 0.88 -5.23
N ASN A 90 -3.84 0.69 -6.53
CA ASN A 90 -2.51 0.69 -7.12
C ASN A 90 -2.39 1.83 -8.12
N LEU A 91 -1.34 2.61 -7.97
CA LEU A 91 -0.99 3.74 -8.82
C LEU A 91 0.39 3.54 -9.42
N ILE A 92 0.62 4.15 -10.58
CA ILE A 92 1.92 4.30 -11.22
C ILE A 92 2.14 5.77 -11.57
N PHE A 93 3.37 6.25 -11.48
CA PHE A 93 3.73 7.59 -11.92
C PHE A 93 3.29 7.81 -13.37
N GLY A 94 2.48 8.85 -13.59
CA GLY A 94 1.87 9.17 -14.87
C GLY A 94 2.67 10.16 -15.71
N GLU A 95 3.85 10.59 -15.26
CA GLU A 95 4.71 11.57 -15.93
C GLU A 95 6.13 11.04 -16.07
N MET A 96 6.82 11.45 -17.14
CA MET A 96 8.22 11.08 -17.38
C MET A 96 9.19 11.85 -16.47
N ASP A 97 8.77 12.97 -15.91
CA ASP A 97 9.52 13.70 -14.88
C ASP A 97 9.06 13.25 -13.48
N PRO A 98 9.82 12.37 -12.81
CA PRO A 98 9.42 11.88 -11.50
C PRO A 98 9.58 12.93 -10.39
N TYR A 99 10.44 13.92 -10.56
CA TYR A 99 10.75 14.88 -9.49
C TYR A 99 9.56 15.74 -9.11
N LYS A 100 8.74 16.10 -10.09
CA LYS A 100 7.49 16.84 -9.87
C LYS A 100 6.51 16.03 -9.01
N LEU A 101 6.41 14.73 -9.27
CA LEU A 101 5.52 13.82 -8.54
C LEU A 101 6.04 13.56 -7.11
N ILE A 102 7.35 13.35 -6.98
CA ILE A 102 8.02 13.19 -5.68
C ILE A 102 7.77 14.42 -4.79
N ALA A 103 8.00 15.61 -5.31
CA ALA A 103 7.79 16.86 -4.58
C ALA A 103 6.31 17.13 -4.26
N ALA A 104 5.38 16.69 -5.11
CA ALA A 104 3.94 16.82 -4.86
C ALA A 104 3.48 15.98 -3.66
N PHE A 105 4.13 14.84 -3.40
CA PHE A 105 3.83 14.01 -2.23
C PHE A 105 4.56 14.49 -0.98
N ASP A 106 5.89 14.56 -1.03
CA ASP A 106 6.70 15.00 0.12
C ASP A 106 7.99 15.66 -0.36
N LYS A 107 8.15 16.95 -0.06
CA LYS A 107 9.34 17.74 -0.46
C LYS A 107 10.63 17.25 0.20
N SER A 108 10.55 16.55 1.32
CA SER A 108 11.71 15.99 2.02
C SER A 108 12.12 14.60 1.52
N TRP A 109 11.29 13.96 0.69
CA TRP A 109 11.59 12.67 0.10
C TRP A 109 12.38 12.82 -1.20
N SER A 110 13.49 12.12 -1.30
CA SER A 110 14.39 12.16 -2.47
C SER A 110 13.97 11.24 -3.63
N GLY A 111 12.89 10.47 -3.46
CA GLY A 111 12.44 9.49 -4.44
C GLY A 111 13.01 8.08 -4.26
N GLY A 112 13.81 7.86 -3.23
CA GLY A 112 14.31 6.52 -2.90
C GLY A 112 13.18 5.55 -2.53
N VAL A 113 13.31 4.29 -2.93
CA VAL A 113 12.31 3.24 -2.66
C VAL A 113 12.98 2.03 -2.00
N PRO A 114 12.26 1.28 -1.15
CA PRO A 114 10.88 1.50 -0.71
C PRO A 114 10.75 2.73 0.18
N PHE A 115 9.61 3.40 0.09
CA PHE A 115 9.26 4.50 0.98
C PHE A 115 7.83 4.33 1.45
N THR A 116 7.61 4.35 2.76
CA THR A 116 6.29 4.09 3.36
C THR A 116 5.90 5.20 4.30
N MET A 117 4.65 5.66 4.19
CA MET A 117 4.07 6.66 5.07
C MET A 117 2.70 6.18 5.56
N VAL A 118 2.45 6.30 6.85
CA VAL A 118 1.11 6.15 7.43
C VAL A 118 0.56 7.55 7.71
N ILE A 119 -0.59 7.84 7.12
CA ILE A 119 -1.25 9.13 7.20
C ILE A 119 -2.61 8.94 7.88
N GLY A 120 -2.82 9.67 8.97
CA GLY A 120 -4.07 9.66 9.71
C GLY A 120 -5.21 10.37 8.97
N PRO A 121 -6.47 10.24 9.48
CA PRO A 121 -7.67 10.77 8.83
C PRO A 121 -7.69 12.29 8.63
N ASN A 122 -6.85 13.02 9.38
CA ASN A 122 -6.75 14.49 9.30
C ASN A 122 -5.47 14.95 8.58
N GLY A 123 -4.77 14.03 7.87
CA GLY A 123 -3.54 14.34 7.14
C GLY A 123 -2.26 14.32 7.96
N GLU A 124 -2.33 13.96 9.25
CA GLU A 124 -1.16 13.85 10.12
C GLU A 124 -0.29 12.65 9.73
N VAL A 125 1.04 12.84 9.75
CA VAL A 125 2.00 11.77 9.50
C VAL A 125 2.22 10.97 10.79
N LEU A 126 1.77 9.72 10.82
CA LEU A 126 1.90 8.83 11.96
C LEU A 126 3.14 7.93 11.89
N TYR A 127 3.61 7.65 10.68
CA TYR A 127 4.82 6.89 10.40
C TYR A 127 5.42 7.36 9.06
N LYS A 128 6.73 7.37 8.99
CA LYS A 128 7.48 7.70 7.77
C LYS A 128 8.80 6.93 7.77
N GLY A 129 9.06 6.14 6.74
CA GLY A 129 10.27 5.33 6.63
C GLY A 129 10.78 5.19 5.21
N LEU A 130 12.08 5.42 5.01
CA LEU A 130 12.82 5.10 3.81
C LEU A 130 13.56 3.78 4.01
N GLY A 131 13.52 2.91 3.01
CA GLY A 131 14.04 1.55 3.10
C GLY A 131 12.97 0.54 3.48
N SER A 132 13.36 -0.72 3.72
CA SER A 132 12.43 -1.78 4.07
C SER A 132 11.57 -1.41 5.28
N MET A 133 10.27 -1.62 5.14
CA MET A 133 9.33 -1.27 6.20
C MET A 133 9.45 -2.20 7.39
N ASP A 134 9.19 -1.69 8.58
CA ASP A 134 8.88 -2.48 9.75
C ASP A 134 7.36 -2.73 9.81
N ALA A 135 6.94 -3.91 9.32
CA ALA A 135 5.54 -4.29 9.27
C ALA A 135 4.87 -4.29 10.66
N LEU A 136 5.63 -4.67 11.70
CA LEU A 136 5.13 -4.67 13.07
C LEU A 136 4.90 -3.25 13.58
N GLU A 137 5.82 -2.32 13.30
CA GLU A 137 5.65 -0.92 13.70
C GLU A 137 4.48 -0.24 12.96
N ILE A 138 4.29 -0.53 11.68
CA ILE A 138 3.12 -0.04 10.93
C ILE A 138 1.82 -0.56 11.55
N ARG A 139 1.75 -1.85 11.87
CA ARG A 139 0.58 -2.44 12.54
C ARG A 139 0.33 -1.82 13.92
N ARG A 140 1.37 -1.64 14.71
CA ARG A 140 1.27 -0.97 16.02
C ARG A 140 0.77 0.47 15.87
N THR A 141 1.29 1.20 14.90
CA THR A 141 0.87 2.58 14.60
C THR A 141 -0.61 2.63 14.26
N LEU A 142 -1.09 1.75 13.38
CA LEU A 142 -2.50 1.68 13.03
C LEU A 142 -3.38 1.33 14.24
N LEU A 143 -3.02 0.29 14.99
CA LEU A 143 -3.81 -0.18 16.14
C LEU A 143 -3.90 0.85 17.28
N ARG A 144 -2.84 1.61 17.52
CA ARG A 144 -2.86 2.70 18.53
C ARG A 144 -3.79 3.83 18.17
N ASN A 145 -4.09 4.01 16.90
CA ASN A 145 -4.84 5.16 16.38
C ASN A 145 -6.24 4.82 15.87
N PHE A 146 -6.54 3.55 15.61
CA PHE A 146 -7.90 3.14 15.23
C PHE A 146 -8.91 3.47 16.34
N PRO A 147 -10.12 3.95 15.97
CA PRO A 147 -11.10 4.40 16.95
C PRO A 147 -11.73 3.26 17.79
N ASP A 148 -11.60 2.00 17.34
CA ASP A 148 -12.23 0.83 17.98
C ASP A 148 -11.22 -0.26 18.32
N ASP A 149 -11.44 -0.95 19.44
CA ASP A 149 -10.59 -2.03 19.94
C ASP A 149 -10.97 -3.43 19.39
N GLU A 150 -11.94 -3.54 18.49
CA GLU A 150 -12.35 -4.83 17.95
C GLU A 150 -11.37 -5.40 16.92
N TYR A 151 -10.70 -6.49 17.28
CA TYR A 151 -9.75 -7.24 16.44
C TYR A 151 -10.39 -8.16 15.40
N VAL A 152 -11.61 -7.91 14.98
CA VAL A 152 -12.39 -8.81 14.11
C VAL A 152 -11.66 -9.14 12.82
N GLY A 153 -10.99 -8.16 12.20
CA GLY A 153 -10.28 -8.34 10.94
C GLY A 153 -9.06 -9.24 11.02
N VAL A 154 -8.32 -9.20 12.13
CA VAL A 154 -7.12 -10.03 12.33
C VAL A 154 -7.50 -11.50 12.52
N ALA A 155 -8.52 -11.78 13.32
CA ALA A 155 -9.01 -13.14 13.53
C ALA A 155 -9.54 -13.77 12.23
N GLU A 156 -10.21 -12.98 11.40
CA GLU A 156 -10.69 -13.42 10.09
C GLU A 156 -9.53 -13.71 9.13
N TYR A 157 -8.51 -12.86 9.11
CA TYR A 157 -7.31 -13.09 8.33
C TYR A 157 -6.64 -14.44 8.65
N PHE A 158 -6.43 -14.74 9.92
CA PHE A 158 -5.81 -16.00 10.33
C PHE A 158 -6.68 -17.22 10.01
N ARG A 159 -7.98 -17.12 10.12
CA ARG A 159 -8.91 -18.19 9.72
C ARG A 159 -8.84 -18.46 8.22
N GLN A 160 -8.79 -17.40 7.40
CA GLN A 160 -8.69 -17.52 5.96
C GLN A 160 -7.33 -18.11 5.55
N ALA A 161 -6.23 -17.63 6.13
CA ALA A 161 -4.88 -18.15 5.87
C ALA A 161 -4.77 -19.63 6.24
N GLN A 162 -5.36 -20.06 7.34
CA GLN A 162 -5.39 -21.45 7.74
C GLN A 162 -6.20 -22.31 6.75
N ALA A 163 -7.35 -21.85 6.32
CA ALA A 163 -8.18 -22.55 5.33
C ALA A 163 -7.46 -22.71 3.98
N GLU A 164 -6.73 -21.68 3.54
CA GLU A 164 -5.90 -21.74 2.33
C GLU A 164 -4.77 -22.79 2.46
N PHE A 165 -4.09 -22.80 3.60
CA PHE A 165 -3.04 -23.74 3.87
C PHE A 165 -3.55 -25.19 3.84
N GLU A 166 -4.68 -25.46 4.45
CA GLU A 166 -5.32 -26.77 4.46
C GLU A 166 -5.74 -27.24 3.05
N THR A 167 -6.23 -26.28 2.24
CA THR A 167 -6.64 -26.56 0.85
C THR A 167 -5.46 -26.91 -0.04
N ARG A 168 -4.28 -26.30 0.18
CA ARG A 168 -3.07 -26.58 -0.60
C ARG A 168 -2.38 -27.91 -0.25
N ARG A 169 -2.75 -28.51 0.87
CA ARG A 169 -2.20 -29.81 1.33
C ARG A 169 -2.97 -31.03 0.83
N LYS A 170 -4.14 -30.83 0.24
CA LYS A 170 -4.96 -31.87 -0.40
C LYS A 170 -4.66 -31.98 -1.88
#